data_2c6597cf697b8e7ddd40dbf410fe7f75
#
_entry.id   2c6597cf697b8e7ddd40dbf410fe7f75
#
_cell.length_a   1.000
_cell.length_b   1.000
_cell.length_c   1.000
_cell.angle_alpha   90.00
_cell.angle_beta   90.00
_cell.angle_gamma   90.00
#
_symmetry.space_group_name_H-M   'P 1'
#
loop_
_entity.id
_entity.type
_entity.pdbx_description
1 polymer ?
#
loop_
_entity_poly.entity_id
_entity_poly.type
_entity_poly.pdbx_seq_one_letter_code
_entity_poly.pdbx_strand_id
1 'polypeptide(L)'
;MGEVWHAVDTVIDRSVAIKILKEEYVADKAFRERFRAEARHAALVNHEGIAGIYDFGEEEGSAYLVMELVPGEALSVILERERILSADRVLDIVAQTAAALHAAHEAGLVHRDIKPGNLLITPDGRVKITDFGIARAADQVPLTATGQVMGTVQYLSPEQASGKTASPQTDIYSLGIVAYEALAGRRPFTGESQVSIAMAHIKNTPPPLPESIPLPVRNLVLSCIAKKPDLRPASAQHLARAAIAISRGRFGEALALVPTVDHNADIVSDDDTDMTTRVIPVTIAPEEMPKPVRAPRRKLPWQVVALAAVLGLVIVGTAIGLIGRFVLQPSPSATPSASTSVAPSVTPTTSDRVTVVEADFVGLTENQVRDLLESQGLRLDAVIGNIPESAELVGTAYRVNPTGSLPLNTLVAVYFYDSIPTPAAPGGLTVSTGPYTGDSTITVTWPSYAQCPTGFALKNYILTATGGTVSSGGVFGPTVTSASIVIDNNTNEVRVSYVVKCGTLSSNPSEDLVVPID
;
A
#
# COMPACT_ATOMS: atom_id res chain seq x y z
N MET A 1 18.01 9.71 8.38
CA MET A 1 17.23 9.43 9.59
C MET A 1 17.99 9.84 10.83
N GLY A 2 19.00 9.18 11.33
CA GLY A 2 19.68 9.53 12.56
C GLY A 2 20.82 8.57 12.86
N GLU A 3 21.43 8.75 14.02
CA GLU A 3 22.48 7.88 14.56
C GLU A 3 21.91 7.03 15.70
N VAL A 4 22.46 5.82 15.89
CA VAL A 4 22.09 4.93 17.00
C VAL A 4 23.31 4.72 17.87
N TRP A 5 23.18 5.03 19.14
CA TRP A 5 24.23 4.94 20.15
C TRP A 5 23.92 3.84 21.15
N HIS A 6 24.96 3.14 21.60
CA HIS A 6 24.90 2.32 22.81
C HIS A 6 25.06 3.25 24.02
N ALA A 7 24.14 3.16 24.98
CA ALA A 7 24.16 3.94 26.18
C ALA A 7 23.77 3.09 27.41
N VAL A 8 23.98 3.63 28.58
CA VAL A 8 23.55 3.02 29.84
C VAL A 8 22.57 3.97 30.54
N ASP A 9 21.36 3.50 30.83
CA ASP A 9 20.42 4.17 31.70
C ASP A 9 20.97 4.10 33.13
N THR A 10 21.47 5.25 33.62
CA THR A 10 22.13 5.33 34.92
C THR A 10 21.18 5.29 36.12
N VAL A 11 19.86 5.40 35.88
CA VAL A 11 18.85 5.34 36.95
C VAL A 11 18.55 3.89 37.34
N ILE A 12 18.49 3.00 36.36
CA ILE A 12 18.15 1.59 36.58
C ILE A 12 19.27 0.62 36.15
N ASP A 13 20.45 1.17 35.82
CA ASP A 13 21.67 0.44 35.42
C ASP A 13 21.40 -0.56 34.29
N ARG A 14 20.79 -0.07 33.18
CA ARG A 14 20.42 -0.89 32.05
C ARG A 14 21.04 -0.37 30.75
N SER A 15 21.67 -1.27 29.97
CA SER A 15 22.11 -0.97 28.63
C SER A 15 20.92 -0.73 27.69
N VAL A 16 20.96 0.31 26.91
CA VAL A 16 19.92 0.75 25.97
C VAL A 16 20.52 1.17 24.64
N ALA A 17 19.74 1.19 23.59
CA ALA A 17 20.05 1.86 22.34
C ALA A 17 19.32 3.20 22.30
N ILE A 18 20.05 4.27 21.96
CA ILE A 18 19.46 5.61 21.79
C ILE A 18 19.58 5.99 20.32
N LYS A 19 18.45 6.22 19.68
CA LYS A 19 18.38 6.73 18.31
C LYS A 19 18.15 8.23 18.33
N ILE A 20 19.13 9.00 17.84
CA ILE A 20 19.06 10.46 17.75
C ILE A 20 18.64 10.82 16.34
N LEU A 21 17.60 11.63 16.20
CA LEU A 21 17.12 12.11 14.91
C LEU A 21 17.97 13.28 14.41
N LYS A 22 18.17 13.38 13.09
CA LYS A 22 18.85 14.51 12.47
C LYS A 22 18.05 15.80 12.67
N GLU A 23 18.75 16.90 12.87
CA GLU A 23 18.19 18.25 13.11
C GLU A 23 17.17 18.67 12.04
N GLU A 24 17.40 18.31 10.77
CA GLU A 24 16.50 18.62 9.66
C GLU A 24 15.06 18.10 9.85
N TYR A 25 14.89 17.00 10.59
CA TYR A 25 13.57 16.44 10.92
C TYR A 25 12.94 17.07 12.16
N VAL A 26 13.76 17.62 13.04
CA VAL A 26 13.31 18.21 14.31
C VAL A 26 12.80 19.64 14.10
N ALA A 27 13.23 20.33 13.03
CA ALA A 27 12.75 21.66 12.69
C ALA A 27 11.25 21.71 12.37
N ASP A 28 10.67 20.62 11.85
CA ASP A 28 9.25 20.53 11.53
C ASP A 28 8.42 20.12 12.77
N LYS A 29 7.62 21.06 13.28
CA LYS A 29 6.73 20.82 14.43
C LYS A 29 5.73 19.69 14.18
N ALA A 30 5.17 19.61 12.97
CA ALA A 30 4.20 18.58 12.61
C ALA A 30 4.86 17.19 12.53
N PHE A 31 6.12 17.13 12.10
CA PHE A 31 6.90 15.89 12.16
C PHE A 31 7.11 15.43 13.61
N ARG A 32 7.52 16.32 14.52
CA ARG A 32 7.74 15.98 15.93
C ARG A 32 6.47 15.47 16.62
N GLU A 33 5.32 16.11 16.38
CA GLU A 33 4.05 15.67 16.96
C GLU A 33 3.65 14.28 16.47
N ARG A 34 3.81 14.01 15.16
CA ARG A 34 3.58 12.67 14.60
C ARG A 34 4.55 11.64 15.15
N PHE A 35 5.84 11.97 15.19
CA PHE A 35 6.88 11.10 15.76
C PHE A 35 6.55 10.71 17.20
N ARG A 36 6.14 11.67 18.05
CA ARG A 36 5.69 11.40 19.42
C ARG A 36 4.48 10.47 19.47
N ALA A 37 3.48 10.70 18.62
CA ALA A 37 2.28 9.88 18.58
C ALA A 37 2.61 8.44 18.15
N GLU A 38 3.46 8.27 17.14
CA GLU A 38 3.90 6.95 16.66
C GLU A 38 4.81 6.24 17.66
N ALA A 39 5.75 6.96 18.29
CA ALA A 39 6.59 6.39 19.34
C ALA A 39 5.75 5.88 20.51
N ARG A 40 4.72 6.63 20.96
CA ARG A 40 3.79 6.18 22.00
C ARG A 40 3.00 4.95 21.56
N HIS A 41 2.54 4.92 20.31
CA HIS A 41 1.79 3.78 19.78
C HIS A 41 2.67 2.53 19.68
N ALA A 42 3.90 2.69 19.18
CA ALA A 42 4.86 1.60 19.10
C ALA A 42 5.31 1.07 20.49
N ALA A 43 5.38 1.95 21.51
CA ALA A 43 5.68 1.55 22.89
C ALA A 43 4.58 0.68 23.55
N LEU A 44 3.35 0.68 23.01
CA LEU A 44 2.28 -0.18 23.49
C LEU A 44 2.41 -1.64 23.01
N VAL A 45 3.20 -1.88 21.96
CA VAL A 45 3.40 -3.21 21.42
C VAL A 45 4.49 -3.93 22.22
N ASN A 46 4.11 -4.97 22.92
CA ASN A 46 5.03 -5.81 23.68
C ASN A 46 5.04 -7.23 23.09
N HIS A 47 6.12 -7.61 22.40
CA HIS A 47 6.31 -8.93 21.81
C HIS A 47 7.80 -9.28 21.79
N GLU A 48 8.14 -10.52 22.05
CA GLU A 48 9.55 -10.99 22.11
C GLU A 48 10.32 -10.75 20.81
N GLY A 49 9.67 -10.78 19.66
CA GLY A 49 10.24 -10.51 18.34
C GLY A 49 10.26 -9.02 17.96
N ILE A 50 9.96 -8.09 18.88
CA ILE A 50 9.99 -6.65 18.64
C ILE A 50 10.94 -6.00 19.67
N ALA A 51 11.82 -5.12 19.22
CA ALA A 51 12.65 -4.32 20.12
C ALA A 51 11.76 -3.32 20.88
N GLY A 52 11.75 -3.41 22.20
CA GLY A 52 10.93 -2.57 23.07
C GLY A 52 11.36 -1.11 22.99
N ILE A 53 10.39 -0.19 22.95
CA ILE A 53 10.61 1.24 23.11
C ILE A 53 10.41 1.56 24.59
N TYR A 54 11.42 2.22 25.19
CA TYR A 54 11.41 2.50 26.62
C TYR A 54 11.04 3.95 26.92
N ASP A 55 11.54 4.88 26.11
CA ASP A 55 11.29 6.30 26.30
C ASP A 55 11.55 7.08 25.00
N PHE A 56 11.08 8.31 24.96
CA PHE A 56 11.44 9.28 23.92
C PHE A 56 11.53 10.68 24.56
N GLY A 57 12.38 11.51 24.01
CA GLY A 57 12.56 12.87 24.50
C GLY A 57 13.04 13.83 23.43
N GLU A 58 13.13 15.09 23.84
CA GLU A 58 13.73 16.17 23.07
C GLU A 58 14.69 16.92 23.97
N GLU A 59 15.91 17.12 23.52
CA GLU A 59 16.96 17.82 24.24
C GLU A 59 17.82 18.62 23.26
N GLU A 60 18.14 19.85 23.57
CA GLU A 60 18.97 20.76 22.76
C GLU A 60 18.54 20.84 21.28
N GLY A 61 17.26 20.75 21.00
CA GLY A 61 16.72 20.79 19.63
C GLY A 61 16.81 19.48 18.87
N SER A 62 17.28 18.40 19.50
CA SER A 62 17.31 17.04 18.94
C SER A 62 16.25 16.17 19.57
N ALA A 63 15.57 15.34 18.77
CA ALA A 63 14.65 14.32 19.30
C ALA A 63 15.37 12.97 19.36
N TYR A 64 15.11 12.21 20.41
CA TYR A 64 15.69 10.90 20.60
C TYR A 64 14.66 9.85 21.02
N LEU A 65 14.98 8.59 20.73
CA LEU A 65 14.21 7.42 21.11
C LEU A 65 15.10 6.46 21.88
N VAL A 66 14.68 6.08 23.09
CA VAL A 66 15.36 5.08 23.92
C VAL A 66 14.69 3.75 23.69
N MET A 67 15.45 2.73 23.30
CA MET A 67 14.91 1.41 22.98
C MET A 67 15.80 0.28 23.50
N GLU A 68 15.27 -0.92 23.42
CA GLU A 68 15.99 -2.13 23.75
C GLU A 68 17.30 -2.24 22.95
N LEU A 69 18.42 -2.42 23.66
CA LEU A 69 19.66 -2.83 23.03
C LEU A 69 19.60 -4.33 22.72
N VAL A 70 19.40 -4.67 21.46
CA VAL A 70 19.33 -6.05 20.99
C VAL A 70 20.74 -6.58 20.77
N PRO A 71 21.18 -7.64 21.50
CA PRO A 71 22.49 -8.25 21.28
C PRO A 71 22.41 -9.15 20.05
N GLY A 72 22.49 -8.56 18.85
CA GLY A 72 22.31 -9.28 17.60
C GLY A 72 23.00 -8.62 16.43
N GLU A 73 23.05 -9.34 15.31
CA GLU A 73 23.61 -8.86 14.04
C GLU A 73 22.46 -8.57 13.07
N ALA A 74 22.52 -7.48 12.33
CA ALA A 74 21.51 -7.19 11.31
C ALA A 74 21.54 -8.24 10.20
N LEU A 75 20.37 -8.69 9.76
CA LEU A 75 20.27 -9.66 8.66
C LEU A 75 20.97 -9.17 7.38
N SER A 76 21.07 -7.84 7.16
CA SER A 76 21.84 -7.27 6.05
C SER A 76 23.33 -7.66 6.11
N VAL A 77 23.93 -7.64 7.28
CA VAL A 77 25.35 -8.01 7.47
C VAL A 77 25.52 -9.53 7.28
N ILE A 78 24.56 -10.32 7.75
CA ILE A 78 24.56 -11.78 7.51
C ILE A 78 24.48 -12.07 6.01
N LEU A 79 23.58 -11.38 5.27
CA LEU A 79 23.43 -11.56 3.82
C LEU A 79 24.65 -11.07 3.02
N GLU A 80 25.34 -10.04 3.47
CA GLU A 80 26.61 -9.61 2.88
C GLU A 80 27.71 -10.67 3.02
N ARG A 81 27.78 -11.33 4.18
CA ARG A 81 28.75 -12.38 4.48
C ARG A 81 28.43 -13.71 3.82
N GLU A 82 27.19 -14.19 3.95
CA GLU A 82 26.81 -15.55 3.56
C GLU A 82 26.19 -15.61 2.16
N ARG A 83 25.71 -14.51 1.63
CA ARG A 83 25.06 -14.34 0.32
C ARG A 83 23.74 -15.08 0.19
N ILE A 84 23.70 -16.37 0.47
CA ILE A 84 22.52 -17.25 0.33
C ILE A 84 22.33 -17.98 1.65
N LEU A 85 21.11 -17.99 2.14
CA LEU A 85 20.70 -18.75 3.31
C LEU A 85 19.95 -20.02 2.91
N SER A 86 20.02 -21.06 3.76
CA SER A 86 19.22 -22.27 3.55
C SER A 86 17.72 -22.00 3.66
N ALA A 87 16.91 -22.80 2.97
CA ALA A 87 15.46 -22.69 2.99
C ALA A 87 14.89 -22.75 4.41
N ASP A 88 15.40 -23.65 5.25
CA ASP A 88 14.95 -23.80 6.64
C ASP A 88 15.24 -22.55 7.47
N ARG A 89 16.43 -21.97 7.32
CA ARG A 89 16.80 -20.73 8.02
C ARG A 89 15.94 -19.56 7.57
N VAL A 90 15.64 -19.46 6.27
CA VAL A 90 14.75 -18.41 5.76
C VAL A 90 13.32 -18.60 6.26
N LEU A 91 12.81 -19.83 6.27
CA LEU A 91 11.48 -20.12 6.83
C LEU A 91 11.39 -19.76 8.31
N ASP A 92 12.44 -20.03 9.09
CA ASP A 92 12.48 -19.68 10.51
C ASP A 92 12.48 -18.15 10.71
N ILE A 93 13.31 -17.40 9.96
CA ILE A 93 13.32 -15.94 9.98
C ILE A 93 11.95 -15.37 9.58
N VAL A 94 11.35 -15.88 8.51
CA VAL A 94 10.02 -15.46 8.04
C VAL A 94 8.96 -15.73 9.09
N ALA A 95 8.96 -16.91 9.70
CA ALA A 95 8.00 -17.31 10.72
C ALA A 95 8.04 -16.38 11.94
N GLN A 96 9.23 -16.15 12.49
CA GLN A 96 9.43 -15.29 13.65
C GLN A 96 9.08 -13.83 13.33
N THR A 97 9.56 -13.29 12.20
CA THR A 97 9.25 -11.92 11.77
C THR A 97 7.75 -11.72 11.54
N ALA A 98 7.11 -12.67 10.86
CA ALA A 98 5.68 -12.58 10.58
C ALA A 98 4.82 -12.70 11.86
N ALA A 99 5.23 -13.50 12.84
CA ALA A 99 4.56 -13.56 14.16
C ALA A 99 4.66 -12.23 14.90
N ALA A 100 5.83 -11.60 14.89
CA ALA A 100 6.05 -10.28 15.48
C ALA A 100 5.25 -9.17 14.76
N LEU A 101 5.24 -9.19 13.43
CA LEU A 101 4.42 -8.27 12.62
C LEU A 101 2.93 -8.44 12.92
N HIS A 102 2.46 -9.68 13.11
CA HIS A 102 1.05 -9.90 13.45
C HIS A 102 0.68 -9.22 14.77
N ALA A 103 1.52 -9.34 15.80
CA ALA A 103 1.27 -8.67 17.08
C ALA A 103 1.20 -7.13 16.93
N ALA A 104 2.04 -6.54 16.07
CA ALA A 104 1.98 -5.12 15.77
C ALA A 104 0.70 -4.75 14.99
N HIS A 105 0.31 -5.56 14.00
CA HIS A 105 -0.89 -5.35 13.20
C HIS A 105 -2.18 -5.43 14.04
N GLU A 106 -2.26 -6.35 15.00
CA GLU A 106 -3.38 -6.42 15.95
C GLU A 106 -3.49 -5.18 16.83
N ALA A 107 -2.36 -4.53 17.12
CA ALA A 107 -2.33 -3.24 17.81
C ALA A 107 -2.58 -2.04 16.87
N GLY A 108 -2.91 -2.28 15.59
CA GLY A 108 -3.13 -1.23 14.58
C GLY A 108 -1.84 -0.58 14.06
N LEU A 109 -0.67 -1.15 14.34
CA LEU A 109 0.62 -0.61 13.93
C LEU A 109 1.17 -1.38 12.72
N VAL A 110 1.40 -0.68 11.61
CA VAL A 110 2.06 -1.20 10.40
C VAL A 110 3.50 -0.71 10.38
N HIS A 111 4.47 -1.61 10.12
CA HIS A 111 5.90 -1.28 10.18
C HIS A 111 6.37 -0.39 9.03
N ARG A 112 5.92 -0.62 7.80
CA ARG A 112 6.16 0.17 6.57
C ARG A 112 7.59 0.21 6.03
N ASP A 113 8.58 -0.32 6.76
CA ASP A 113 10.00 -0.33 6.38
C ASP A 113 10.69 -1.66 6.73
N ILE A 114 10.05 -2.80 6.45
CA ILE A 114 10.68 -4.11 6.61
C ILE A 114 11.79 -4.26 5.57
N LYS A 115 13.01 -4.49 6.07
CA LYS A 115 14.23 -4.70 5.28
C LYS A 115 15.27 -5.46 6.13
N PRO A 116 16.29 -6.07 5.54
CA PRO A 116 17.30 -6.84 6.29
C PRO A 116 18.01 -6.05 7.39
N GLY A 117 18.20 -4.74 7.21
CA GLY A 117 18.83 -3.88 8.21
C GLY A 117 18.00 -3.67 9.48
N ASN A 118 16.67 -3.87 9.41
CA ASN A 118 15.74 -3.71 10.54
C ASN A 118 15.37 -5.05 11.21
N LEU A 119 15.98 -6.17 10.77
CA LEU A 119 15.81 -7.49 11.35
C LEU A 119 17.12 -7.88 12.03
N LEU A 120 17.16 -7.86 13.36
CA LEU A 120 18.33 -8.26 14.13
C LEU A 120 18.20 -9.73 14.50
N ILE A 121 19.25 -10.50 14.22
CA ILE A 121 19.35 -11.91 14.57
C ILE A 121 20.25 -12.04 15.78
N THR A 122 19.69 -12.51 16.88
CA THR A 122 20.43 -12.74 18.12
C THR A 122 21.30 -14.00 18.03
N PRO A 123 22.31 -14.17 18.90
CA PRO A 123 23.19 -15.35 18.86
C PRO A 123 22.46 -16.68 19.07
N ASP A 124 21.30 -16.68 19.74
CA ASP A 124 20.42 -17.84 19.92
C ASP A 124 19.42 -18.04 18.76
N GLY A 125 19.56 -17.26 17.67
CA GLY A 125 18.77 -17.41 16.44
C GLY A 125 17.40 -16.71 16.48
N ARG A 126 17.07 -15.95 17.52
CA ARG A 126 15.81 -15.19 17.56
C ARG A 126 15.89 -13.96 16.68
N VAL A 127 14.75 -13.63 16.06
CA VAL A 127 14.60 -12.42 15.26
C VAL A 127 13.95 -11.32 16.09
N LYS A 128 14.56 -10.13 16.07
CA LYS A 128 13.96 -8.92 16.62
C LYS A 128 13.80 -7.85 15.56
N ILE A 129 12.59 -7.36 15.39
CA ILE A 129 12.27 -6.23 14.51
C ILE A 129 12.62 -4.93 15.24
N THR A 130 13.34 -4.06 14.56
CA THR A 130 13.67 -2.70 15.05
C THR A 130 13.14 -1.64 14.10
N ASP A 131 13.15 -0.39 14.53
CA ASP A 131 12.83 0.76 13.68
C ASP A 131 11.44 0.69 13.03
N PHE A 132 10.40 0.40 13.79
CA PHE A 132 9.04 0.64 13.33
C PHE A 132 8.97 2.04 12.72
N GLY A 133 8.31 2.17 11.56
CA GLY A 133 8.37 3.33 10.68
C GLY A 133 7.94 4.68 11.27
N ILE A 134 8.37 4.94 12.53
CA ILE A 134 8.06 6.11 13.35
C ILE A 134 8.38 7.44 12.62
N ALA A 135 9.28 7.40 11.64
CA ALA A 135 9.67 8.58 10.85
C ALA A 135 9.02 8.62 9.45
N ARG A 136 8.31 7.57 9.01
CA ARG A 136 7.79 7.45 7.63
C ARG A 136 6.30 7.81 7.47
N ALA A 137 5.56 8.05 8.54
CA ALA A 137 4.17 8.51 8.43
C ALA A 137 4.07 9.90 7.78
N ALA A 138 5.15 10.69 7.79
CA ALA A 138 5.21 11.98 7.13
C ALA A 138 5.63 11.91 5.65
N ASP A 139 6.38 10.87 5.30
CA ASP A 139 6.94 10.65 3.97
C ASP A 139 6.17 9.53 3.24
N GLN A 140 4.86 9.68 3.10
CA GLN A 140 4.19 9.09 1.95
C GLN A 140 4.70 9.89 0.73
N VAL A 141 5.92 9.57 0.29
CA VAL A 141 6.46 10.17 -0.91
C VAL A 141 5.84 9.41 -2.07
N PRO A 142 4.84 9.97 -2.76
CA PRO A 142 4.62 9.58 -4.14
C PRO A 142 5.96 9.81 -4.85
N LEU A 143 6.22 9.03 -5.88
CA LEU A 143 7.22 9.36 -6.88
C LEU A 143 7.09 10.86 -7.16
N THR A 144 7.95 11.68 -6.51
CA THR A 144 7.76 13.13 -6.55
C THR A 144 7.89 13.56 -8.01
N ALA A 145 7.17 14.61 -8.42
CA ALA A 145 7.28 15.21 -9.75
C ALA A 145 8.75 15.57 -10.10
N THR A 146 9.65 15.58 -9.11
CA THR A 146 11.10 15.82 -9.24
C THR A 146 11.92 14.53 -9.41
N GLY A 147 11.31 13.33 -9.41
CA GLY A 147 12.02 12.06 -9.60
C GLY A 147 12.94 11.64 -8.45
N GLN A 148 12.90 12.30 -7.31
CA GLN A 148 13.64 11.91 -6.12
C GLN A 148 12.74 11.09 -5.19
N VAL A 149 13.14 9.86 -4.91
CA VAL A 149 12.51 8.99 -3.92
C VAL A 149 13.39 9.03 -2.68
N MET A 150 12.86 9.52 -1.57
CA MET A 150 13.59 9.60 -0.32
C MET A 150 13.51 8.26 0.43
N GLY A 151 14.63 7.57 0.64
CA GLY A 151 14.72 6.32 1.39
C GLY A 151 15.00 5.06 0.56
N THR A 152 14.95 3.90 1.21
CA THR A 152 15.26 2.59 0.61
C THR A 152 14.07 2.08 -0.22
N VAL A 153 14.16 2.14 -1.55
CA VAL A 153 13.09 1.68 -2.46
C VAL A 153 13.11 0.17 -2.73
N GLN A 154 14.17 -0.49 -2.32
CA GLN A 154 14.51 -1.87 -2.69
C GLN A 154 13.56 -2.93 -2.10
N TYR A 155 12.79 -2.57 -1.06
CA TYR A 155 11.83 -3.44 -0.38
C TYR A 155 10.42 -2.82 -0.36
N LEU A 156 10.21 -1.76 -1.15
CA LEU A 156 8.98 -1.00 -1.20
C LEU A 156 7.85 -1.82 -1.83
N SER A 157 6.68 -1.84 -1.22
CA SER A 157 5.53 -2.51 -1.83
C SER A 157 4.96 -1.74 -3.03
N PRO A 158 4.25 -2.40 -3.97
CA PRO A 158 3.62 -1.74 -5.12
C PRO A 158 2.66 -0.60 -4.71
N GLU A 159 1.90 -0.79 -3.64
CA GLU A 159 0.99 0.21 -3.11
C GLU A 159 1.74 1.42 -2.56
N GLN A 160 2.84 1.23 -1.83
CA GLN A 160 3.68 2.35 -1.37
C GLN A 160 4.35 3.07 -2.55
N ALA A 161 4.89 2.32 -3.51
CA ALA A 161 5.49 2.89 -4.72
C ALA A 161 4.47 3.71 -5.54
N SER A 162 3.18 3.37 -5.44
CA SER A 162 2.07 4.10 -6.09
C SER A 162 1.47 5.20 -5.21
N GLY A 163 2.05 5.51 -4.04
CA GLY A 163 1.53 6.53 -3.13
C GLY A 163 0.23 6.16 -2.40
N LYS A 164 -0.17 4.89 -2.41
CA LYS A 164 -1.34 4.40 -1.68
C LYS A 164 -1.03 4.17 -0.21
N THR A 165 -2.07 4.13 0.62
CA THR A 165 -1.94 3.89 2.06
C THR A 165 -1.35 2.50 2.33
N ALA A 166 -0.35 2.46 3.22
CA ALA A 166 0.23 1.21 3.70
C ALA A 166 -0.76 0.44 4.60
N SER A 167 -0.72 -0.88 4.50
CA SER A 167 -1.57 -1.80 5.27
C SER A 167 -0.71 -2.97 5.80
N PRO A 168 -1.24 -3.88 6.62
CA PRO A 168 -0.55 -5.11 7.01
C PRO A 168 0.05 -5.90 5.83
N GLN A 169 -0.62 -5.87 4.68
CA GLN A 169 -0.16 -6.52 3.45
C GLN A 169 1.13 -5.93 2.88
N THR A 170 1.40 -4.64 3.17
CA THR A 170 2.64 -3.96 2.82
C THR A 170 3.86 -4.62 3.47
N ASP A 171 3.76 -4.93 4.77
CA ASP A 171 4.85 -5.58 5.52
C ASP A 171 5.07 -7.02 5.06
N ILE A 172 3.99 -7.75 4.73
CA ILE A 172 4.06 -9.10 4.15
C ILE A 172 4.84 -9.08 2.82
N TYR A 173 4.56 -8.10 1.96
CA TYR A 173 5.29 -7.94 0.70
C TYR A 173 6.78 -7.68 0.94
N SER A 174 7.11 -6.73 1.79
CA SER A 174 8.50 -6.37 2.09
C SER A 174 9.26 -7.54 2.71
N LEU A 175 8.62 -8.32 3.60
CA LEU A 175 9.17 -9.56 4.15
C LEU A 175 9.38 -10.63 3.05
N GLY A 176 8.46 -10.72 2.09
CA GLY A 176 8.61 -11.58 0.90
C GLY A 176 9.83 -11.21 0.05
N ILE A 177 10.11 -9.91 -0.14
CA ILE A 177 11.31 -9.44 -0.84
C ILE A 177 12.58 -9.81 -0.06
N VAL A 178 12.58 -9.66 1.27
CA VAL A 178 13.70 -10.08 2.14
C VAL A 178 13.95 -11.59 2.01
N ALA A 179 12.90 -12.40 2.07
CA ALA A 179 12.98 -13.85 1.93
C ALA A 179 13.51 -14.26 0.55
N TYR A 180 13.02 -13.60 -0.52
CA TYR A 180 13.51 -13.83 -1.86
C TYR A 180 15.02 -13.53 -1.97
N GLU A 181 15.48 -12.38 -1.47
CA GLU A 181 16.90 -12.00 -1.47
C GLU A 181 17.76 -13.01 -0.70
N ALA A 182 17.29 -13.42 0.48
CA ALA A 182 18.00 -14.39 1.31
C ALA A 182 18.15 -15.77 0.64
N LEU A 183 17.16 -16.20 -0.14
CA LEU A 183 17.17 -17.47 -0.87
C LEU A 183 17.94 -17.40 -2.19
N ALA A 184 17.83 -16.28 -2.93
CA ALA A 184 18.40 -16.14 -4.26
C ALA A 184 19.79 -15.46 -4.27
N GLY A 185 20.23 -14.86 -3.15
CA GLY A 185 21.45 -14.07 -3.06
C GLY A 185 21.39 -12.75 -3.81
N ARG A 186 20.21 -12.40 -4.33
CA ARG A 186 19.95 -11.15 -5.07
C ARG A 186 18.49 -10.75 -4.94
N ARG A 187 18.22 -9.46 -5.03
CA ARG A 187 16.85 -8.93 -5.02
C ARG A 187 16.12 -9.24 -6.32
N PRO A 188 14.78 -9.43 -6.28
CA PRO A 188 13.99 -9.72 -7.48
C PRO A 188 13.90 -8.52 -8.44
N PHE A 189 13.97 -7.30 -7.91
CA PHE A 189 13.85 -6.07 -8.68
C PHE A 189 15.06 -5.18 -8.46
N THR A 190 15.68 -4.78 -9.57
CA THR A 190 16.86 -3.91 -9.64
C THR A 190 16.66 -2.89 -10.75
N GLY A 191 17.44 -1.80 -10.75
CA GLY A 191 17.37 -0.77 -11.78
C GLY A 191 18.46 0.28 -11.59
N GLU A 192 18.69 1.10 -12.60
CA GLU A 192 19.72 2.14 -12.61
C GLU A 192 19.34 3.36 -11.73
N SER A 193 18.08 3.51 -11.42
CA SER A 193 17.59 4.60 -10.56
C SER A 193 16.57 4.07 -9.55
N GLN A 194 16.35 4.82 -8.47
CA GLN A 194 15.32 4.50 -7.48
C GLN A 194 13.92 4.45 -8.12
N VAL A 195 13.66 5.31 -9.10
CA VAL A 195 12.41 5.34 -9.87
C VAL A 195 12.24 4.04 -10.67
N SER A 196 13.28 3.57 -11.35
CA SER A 196 13.21 2.33 -12.13
C SER A 196 12.97 1.11 -11.22
N ILE A 197 13.58 1.08 -10.03
CA ILE A 197 13.34 0.03 -9.02
C ILE A 197 11.87 0.08 -8.53
N ALA A 198 11.36 1.28 -8.17
CA ALA A 198 9.98 1.44 -7.75
C ALA A 198 8.99 0.99 -8.83
N MET A 199 9.24 1.34 -10.10
CA MET A 199 8.42 0.89 -11.23
C MET A 199 8.49 -0.62 -11.44
N ALA A 200 9.66 -1.25 -11.19
CA ALA A 200 9.79 -2.69 -11.25
C ALA A 200 8.95 -3.39 -10.16
N HIS A 201 8.89 -2.84 -8.95
CA HIS A 201 7.98 -3.32 -7.91
C HIS A 201 6.51 -3.25 -8.32
N ILE A 202 6.11 -2.24 -9.09
CA ILE A 202 4.72 -2.08 -9.56
C ILE A 202 4.40 -3.04 -10.71
N LYS A 203 5.29 -3.15 -11.71
CA LYS A 203 4.94 -3.74 -13.02
C LYS A 203 5.62 -5.07 -13.34
N ASN A 204 6.85 -5.30 -12.85
CA ASN A 204 7.63 -6.43 -13.34
C ASN A 204 7.30 -7.71 -12.55
N THR A 205 7.21 -8.84 -13.24
CA THR A 205 7.15 -10.17 -12.62
C THR A 205 8.51 -10.50 -12.00
N PRO A 206 8.56 -11.04 -10.76
CA PRO A 206 9.82 -11.47 -10.16
C PRO A 206 10.41 -12.65 -10.96
N PRO A 207 11.74 -12.71 -11.13
CA PRO A 207 12.38 -13.90 -11.67
C PRO A 207 12.06 -15.15 -10.83
N PRO A 208 12.02 -16.35 -11.43
CA PRO A 208 11.83 -17.57 -10.67
C PRO A 208 12.97 -17.77 -9.67
N LEU A 209 12.66 -18.31 -8.50
CA LEU A 209 13.65 -18.77 -7.54
C LEU A 209 14.33 -20.05 -8.05
N PRO A 210 15.62 -20.31 -7.69
CA PRO A 210 16.34 -21.50 -8.09
C PRO A 210 15.58 -22.80 -7.80
N GLU A 211 15.64 -23.78 -8.69
CA GLU A 211 14.97 -25.09 -8.54
C GLU A 211 15.51 -25.91 -7.35
N SER A 212 16.74 -25.64 -6.90
CA SER A 212 17.31 -26.23 -5.69
C SER A 212 16.53 -25.90 -4.41
N ILE A 213 15.68 -24.89 -4.43
CA ILE A 213 14.80 -24.52 -3.32
C ILE A 213 13.49 -25.33 -3.43
N PRO A 214 13.02 -25.97 -2.34
CA PRO A 214 11.77 -26.73 -2.37
C PRO A 214 10.59 -25.91 -2.89
N LEU A 215 9.76 -26.49 -3.77
CA LEU A 215 8.65 -25.81 -4.41
C LEU A 215 7.68 -25.12 -3.43
N PRO A 216 7.28 -25.72 -2.29
CA PRO A 216 6.42 -25.03 -1.32
C PRO A 216 7.05 -23.74 -0.74
N VAL A 217 8.39 -23.71 -0.58
CA VAL A 217 9.12 -22.54 -0.10
C VAL A 217 9.10 -21.44 -1.18
N ARG A 218 9.39 -21.82 -2.43
CA ARG A 218 9.34 -20.90 -3.58
C ARG A 218 7.96 -20.26 -3.70
N ASN A 219 6.91 -21.08 -3.65
CA ASN A 219 5.53 -20.62 -3.80
C ASN A 219 5.09 -19.72 -2.63
N LEU A 220 5.47 -20.05 -1.38
CA LEU A 220 5.21 -19.20 -0.23
C LEU A 220 5.83 -17.80 -0.41
N VAL A 221 7.11 -17.72 -0.79
CA VAL A 221 7.81 -16.45 -0.99
C VAL A 221 7.21 -15.66 -2.15
N LEU A 222 6.92 -16.32 -3.27
CA LEU A 222 6.30 -15.67 -4.43
C LEU A 222 4.87 -15.17 -4.11
N SER A 223 4.10 -15.89 -3.29
CA SER A 223 2.79 -15.40 -2.84
C SER A 223 2.87 -14.10 -2.04
N CYS A 224 3.90 -13.96 -1.19
CA CYS A 224 4.10 -12.73 -0.43
C CYS A 224 4.35 -11.51 -1.34
N ILE A 225 5.05 -11.71 -2.46
CA ILE A 225 5.42 -10.63 -3.40
C ILE A 225 4.43 -10.46 -4.55
N ALA A 226 3.21 -11.00 -4.42
CA ALA A 226 2.11 -10.74 -5.34
C ALA A 226 1.80 -9.23 -5.42
N LYS A 227 1.53 -8.74 -6.65
CA LYS A 227 1.32 -7.31 -6.89
C LYS A 227 0.06 -6.79 -6.20
N LYS A 228 -1.04 -7.53 -6.30
CA LYS A 228 -2.30 -7.21 -5.62
C LYS A 228 -2.22 -7.66 -4.15
N PRO A 229 -2.50 -6.79 -3.17
CA PRO A 229 -2.47 -7.16 -1.74
C PRO A 229 -3.35 -8.36 -1.40
N ASP A 230 -4.51 -8.49 -2.05
CA ASP A 230 -5.49 -9.55 -1.79
C ASP A 230 -5.01 -10.95 -2.24
N LEU A 231 -3.97 -11.03 -3.08
CA LEU A 231 -3.37 -12.29 -3.52
C LEU A 231 -2.23 -12.77 -2.59
N ARG A 232 -1.86 -11.95 -1.60
CA ARG A 232 -0.86 -12.29 -0.58
C ARG A 232 -1.48 -13.12 0.54
N PRO A 233 -0.68 -13.75 1.41
CA PRO A 233 -1.21 -14.40 2.62
C PRO A 233 -2.17 -13.47 3.38
N ALA A 234 -3.32 -13.99 3.81
CA ALA A 234 -4.42 -13.20 4.37
C ALA A 234 -4.02 -12.33 5.58
N SER A 235 -3.03 -12.78 6.36
CA SER A 235 -2.41 -12.01 7.45
C SER A 235 -0.99 -12.48 7.71
N ALA A 236 -0.22 -11.69 8.47
CA ALA A 236 1.10 -12.08 8.92
C ALA A 236 1.08 -13.37 9.77
N GLN A 237 -0.01 -13.63 10.51
CA GLN A 237 -0.19 -14.89 11.23
C GLN A 237 -0.34 -16.09 10.29
N HIS A 238 -1.08 -15.96 9.19
CA HIS A 238 -1.20 -17.02 8.17
C HIS A 238 0.17 -17.32 7.57
N LEU A 239 0.94 -16.29 7.25
CA LEU A 239 2.31 -16.43 6.75
C LEU A 239 3.22 -17.14 7.76
N ALA A 240 3.22 -16.73 9.03
CA ALA A 240 4.02 -17.34 10.09
C ALA A 240 3.72 -18.83 10.24
N ARG A 241 2.44 -19.18 10.34
CA ARG A 241 2.00 -20.57 10.48
C ARG A 241 2.30 -21.42 9.25
N ALA A 242 2.13 -20.87 8.05
CA ALA A 242 2.47 -21.56 6.80
C ALA A 242 3.98 -21.84 6.72
N ALA A 243 4.84 -20.88 7.08
CA ALA A 243 6.29 -21.07 7.13
C ALA A 243 6.68 -22.19 8.10
N ILE A 244 6.10 -22.21 9.33
CA ILE A 244 6.31 -23.28 10.30
C ILE A 244 5.79 -24.63 9.79
N ALA A 245 4.65 -24.66 9.11
CA ALA A 245 4.10 -25.90 8.58
C ALA A 245 5.00 -26.48 7.47
N ILE A 246 5.53 -25.63 6.59
CA ILE A 246 6.47 -26.05 5.53
C ILE A 246 7.77 -26.57 6.13
N SER A 247 8.38 -25.88 7.11
CA SER A 247 9.63 -26.33 7.76
C SER A 247 9.48 -27.67 8.46
N ARG A 248 8.25 -28.04 8.85
CA ARG A 248 7.91 -29.33 9.49
C ARG A 248 7.38 -30.36 8.50
N GLY A 249 7.41 -30.10 7.19
CA GLY A 249 6.88 -31.01 6.16
C GLY A 249 5.35 -31.15 6.16
N ARG A 250 4.61 -30.28 6.86
CA ARG A 250 3.13 -30.32 6.95
C ARG A 250 2.47 -29.50 5.85
N PHE A 251 2.69 -29.91 4.59
CA PHE A 251 2.29 -29.14 3.41
C PHE A 251 0.77 -28.93 3.31
N GLY A 252 -0.06 -29.90 3.72
CA GLY A 252 -1.52 -29.76 3.73
C GLY A 252 -1.99 -28.65 4.67
N GLU A 253 -1.33 -28.44 5.83
CA GLU A 253 -1.62 -27.32 6.72
C GLU A 253 -1.18 -25.99 6.09
N ALA A 254 0.00 -25.96 5.46
CA ALA A 254 0.47 -24.76 4.76
C ALA A 254 -0.48 -24.36 3.64
N LEU A 255 -0.97 -25.31 2.85
CA LEU A 255 -1.93 -25.09 1.76
C LEU A 255 -3.26 -24.55 2.27
N ALA A 256 -3.76 -25.03 3.40
CA ALA A 256 -4.99 -24.51 4.02
C ALA A 256 -4.85 -23.06 4.49
N LEU A 257 -3.63 -22.63 4.87
CA LEU A 257 -3.35 -21.28 5.32
C LEU A 257 -3.04 -20.31 4.18
N VAL A 258 -2.34 -20.80 3.16
CA VAL A 258 -1.89 -20.05 1.98
C VAL A 258 -2.11 -20.93 0.74
N PRO A 259 -3.26 -20.85 0.07
CA PRO A 259 -3.63 -21.75 -1.03
C PRO A 259 -2.66 -21.77 -2.22
N THR A 260 -1.89 -20.69 -2.42
CA THR A 260 -0.88 -20.58 -3.49
C THR A 260 0.39 -21.44 -3.22
N VAL A 261 0.52 -22.05 -2.04
CA VAL A 261 1.65 -22.94 -1.69
C VAL A 261 1.54 -24.32 -2.38
N ASP A 262 0.45 -24.59 -3.11
CA ASP A 262 0.26 -25.87 -3.81
C ASP A 262 1.53 -26.26 -4.60
N HIS A 263 1.95 -27.49 -4.39
CA HIS A 263 3.14 -28.05 -5.04
C HIS A 263 2.91 -28.45 -6.51
N ASN A 264 1.65 -28.35 -7.00
CA ASN A 264 1.27 -28.66 -8.38
C ASN A 264 0.83 -27.44 -9.19
N ALA A 265 0.73 -26.25 -8.58
CA ALA A 265 0.33 -25.05 -9.29
C ALA A 265 1.56 -24.37 -9.92
N ASP A 266 1.72 -24.50 -11.21
CA ASP A 266 2.45 -23.49 -11.99
C ASP A 266 1.76 -22.15 -11.73
N ILE A 267 2.52 -21.18 -11.22
CA ILE A 267 1.98 -19.82 -10.99
C ILE A 267 1.65 -19.25 -12.36
N VAL A 268 0.37 -19.35 -12.73
CA VAL A 268 -0.16 -18.69 -13.94
C VAL A 268 -0.04 -17.20 -13.67
N SER A 269 0.86 -16.55 -14.38
CA SER A 269 0.90 -15.10 -14.50
C SER A 269 -0.46 -14.65 -15.03
N ASP A 270 -1.23 -13.94 -14.22
CA ASP A 270 -2.45 -13.25 -14.60
C ASP A 270 -2.06 -12.07 -15.52
N ASP A 271 -1.78 -12.40 -16.77
CA ASP A 271 -1.76 -11.44 -17.87
C ASP A 271 -3.11 -11.58 -18.57
N ASP A 272 -3.92 -10.55 -18.41
CA ASP A 272 -5.22 -10.40 -19.08
C ASP A 272 -5.10 -10.61 -20.58
N THR A 273 -6.10 -11.28 -21.10
CA THR A 273 -6.47 -11.52 -22.50
C THR A 273 -6.01 -12.86 -23.09
N ASP A 274 -6.84 -13.80 -23.14
CA ASP A 274 -7.52 -14.34 -24.33
C ASP A 274 -8.13 -15.74 -24.07
N MET A 275 -9.41 -15.85 -24.33
CA MET A 275 -10.14 -17.10 -24.39
C MET A 275 -9.50 -18.00 -25.45
N THR A 276 -8.73 -18.99 -25.06
CA THR A 276 -8.33 -20.05 -26.00
C THR A 276 -8.68 -21.43 -25.50
N THR A 277 -9.51 -22.04 -26.27
CA THR A 277 -10.01 -23.41 -26.29
C THR A 277 -8.94 -24.45 -25.91
N ARG A 278 -9.29 -25.29 -24.96
CA ARG A 278 -8.53 -26.45 -24.52
C ARG A 278 -8.35 -27.44 -25.68
N VAL A 279 -7.17 -27.56 -26.24
CA VAL A 279 -6.83 -28.59 -27.24
C VAL A 279 -6.24 -29.81 -26.53
N ILE A 280 -6.88 -30.94 -26.76
CA ILE A 280 -6.42 -32.29 -26.32
C ILE A 280 -5.14 -32.62 -27.13
N PRO A 281 -4.04 -33.10 -26.52
CA PRO A 281 -2.83 -33.43 -27.27
C PRO A 281 -3.03 -34.73 -28.08
N VAL A 282 -2.95 -34.61 -29.39
CA VAL A 282 -2.75 -35.76 -30.30
C VAL A 282 -1.24 -35.96 -30.45
N THR A 283 -0.76 -37.12 -30.10
CA THR A 283 0.62 -37.55 -30.27
C THR A 283 0.93 -37.71 -31.75
N ILE A 284 1.84 -36.90 -32.28
CA ILE A 284 2.45 -37.09 -33.62
C ILE A 284 3.97 -37.19 -33.46
N ALA A 285 4.55 -38.20 -34.08
CA ALA A 285 5.96 -38.55 -34.06
C ALA A 285 6.86 -37.45 -34.70
N PRO A 286 8.18 -37.41 -34.40
CA PRO A 286 9.02 -36.27 -34.73
C PRO A 286 9.43 -36.26 -36.21
N GLU A 287 9.17 -35.16 -36.88
CA GLU A 287 9.70 -34.83 -38.21
C GLU A 287 10.84 -33.81 -38.04
N GLU A 288 11.90 -34.00 -38.81
CA GLU A 288 13.18 -33.30 -38.73
C GLU A 288 13.07 -31.79 -38.92
N MET A 289 13.69 -31.03 -37.99
CA MET A 289 13.76 -29.57 -38.07
C MET A 289 14.79 -29.08 -39.10
N PRO A 290 14.46 -28.14 -39.99
CA PRO A 290 15.43 -27.44 -40.82
C PRO A 290 16.21 -26.40 -39.97
N LYS A 291 17.53 -26.32 -40.25
CA LYS A 291 18.49 -25.42 -39.59
C LYS A 291 18.14 -23.94 -39.77
N PRO A 292 18.34 -23.07 -38.74
CA PRO A 292 18.01 -21.66 -38.82
C PRO A 292 18.94 -20.90 -39.78
N VAL A 293 18.32 -20.20 -40.74
CA VAL A 293 18.99 -19.27 -41.65
C VAL A 293 19.31 -17.98 -40.90
N ARG A 294 20.59 -17.63 -40.79
CA ARG A 294 21.06 -16.36 -40.22
C ARG A 294 20.62 -15.18 -41.10
N ALA A 295 19.84 -14.27 -40.52
CA ALA A 295 19.51 -12.98 -41.16
C ALA A 295 20.76 -12.09 -41.27
N PRO A 296 20.95 -11.35 -42.39
CA PRO A 296 22.10 -10.49 -42.60
C PRO A 296 22.05 -9.25 -41.69
N ARG A 297 23.14 -8.98 -40.97
CA ARG A 297 23.35 -7.76 -40.22
C ARG A 297 23.41 -6.55 -41.14
N ARG A 298 22.41 -5.66 -41.09
CA ARG A 298 22.47 -4.34 -41.75
C ARG A 298 23.58 -3.51 -41.13
N LYS A 299 24.62 -3.20 -41.88
CA LYS A 299 25.68 -2.24 -41.49
C LYS A 299 25.10 -0.83 -41.60
N LEU A 300 25.11 -0.09 -40.49
CA LEU A 300 24.73 1.32 -40.46
C LEU A 300 25.70 2.12 -41.35
N PRO A 301 25.24 2.99 -42.26
CA PRO A 301 26.15 3.76 -43.13
C PRO A 301 26.98 4.72 -42.29
N TRP A 302 28.28 4.74 -42.48
CA TRP A 302 29.28 5.52 -41.75
C TRP A 302 28.96 7.03 -41.69
N GLN A 303 28.22 7.52 -42.68
CA GLN A 303 27.75 8.91 -42.74
C GLN A 303 26.87 9.33 -41.54
N VAL A 304 26.06 8.40 -40.98
CA VAL A 304 25.25 8.67 -39.78
C VAL A 304 26.10 8.76 -38.53
N VAL A 305 27.18 7.98 -38.44
CA VAL A 305 28.14 8.02 -37.35
C VAL A 305 28.96 9.31 -37.38
N ALA A 306 29.36 9.77 -38.58
CA ALA A 306 30.08 11.03 -38.74
C ALA A 306 29.21 12.25 -38.39
N LEU A 307 27.92 12.24 -38.72
CA LEU A 307 27.00 13.33 -38.39
C LEU A 307 26.76 13.45 -36.85
N ALA A 308 26.65 12.30 -36.18
CA ALA A 308 26.50 12.25 -34.72
C ALA A 308 27.77 12.76 -34.00
N ALA A 309 28.94 12.48 -34.51
CA ALA A 309 30.21 12.96 -33.95
C ALA A 309 30.36 14.48 -34.08
N VAL A 310 29.95 15.07 -35.21
CA VAL A 310 30.00 16.53 -35.44
C VAL A 310 29.00 17.24 -34.51
N LEU A 311 27.80 16.70 -34.36
CA LEU A 311 26.78 17.26 -33.47
C LEU A 311 27.23 17.25 -31.98
N GLY A 312 27.90 16.16 -31.55
CA GLY A 312 28.48 16.03 -30.23
C GLY A 312 29.55 17.10 -29.94
N LEU A 313 30.44 17.38 -30.93
CA LEU A 313 31.49 18.40 -30.81
C LEU A 313 30.91 19.84 -30.68
N VAL A 314 29.83 20.14 -31.39
CA VAL A 314 29.16 21.46 -31.30
C VAL A 314 28.52 21.65 -29.94
N ILE A 315 27.91 20.62 -29.35
CA ILE A 315 27.28 20.69 -28.02
C ILE A 315 28.35 20.88 -26.94
N VAL A 316 29.48 20.19 -27.02
CA VAL A 316 30.58 20.34 -26.06
C VAL A 316 31.24 21.73 -26.18
N GLY A 317 31.41 22.22 -27.40
CA GLY A 317 31.97 23.56 -27.64
C GLY A 317 31.09 24.71 -27.11
N THR A 318 29.77 24.58 -27.23
CA THR A 318 28.82 25.57 -26.68
C THR A 318 28.75 25.53 -25.15
N ALA A 319 28.88 24.34 -24.54
CA ALA A 319 28.91 24.18 -23.09
C ALA A 319 30.17 24.80 -22.47
N ILE A 320 31.35 24.64 -23.08
CA ILE A 320 32.63 25.23 -22.63
C ILE A 320 32.60 26.76 -22.77
N GLY A 321 31.99 27.29 -23.84
CA GLY A 321 31.85 28.73 -24.07
C GLY A 321 30.94 29.43 -23.04
N LEU A 322 29.90 28.74 -22.57
CA LEU A 322 28.99 29.25 -21.53
C LEU A 322 29.63 29.22 -20.13
N ILE A 323 30.42 28.20 -19.80
CA ILE A 323 31.13 28.10 -18.53
C ILE A 323 32.25 29.13 -18.44
N GLY A 324 32.97 29.41 -19.53
CA GLY A 324 34.04 30.43 -19.58
C GLY A 324 33.55 31.87 -19.34
N ARG A 325 32.24 32.14 -19.61
CA ARG A 325 31.67 33.47 -19.44
C ARG A 325 31.23 33.75 -17.97
N PHE A 326 31.09 32.70 -17.15
CA PHE A 326 30.70 32.81 -15.75
C PHE A 326 31.85 32.86 -14.75
N VAL A 327 33.10 32.52 -15.17
CA VAL A 327 34.28 32.40 -14.29
C VAL A 327 35.17 33.66 -14.30
N LEU A 328 34.94 34.62 -15.18
CA LEU A 328 35.79 35.82 -15.34
C LEU A 328 35.03 37.12 -15.05
N GLN A 329 34.40 37.27 -13.89
CA GLN A 329 34.03 38.56 -13.34
C GLN A 329 34.83 38.82 -12.05
N PRO A 330 35.65 39.89 -11.98
CA PRO A 330 36.36 40.25 -10.77
C PRO A 330 35.44 40.89 -9.74
N SER A 331 35.43 40.37 -8.53
CA SER A 331 34.75 40.94 -7.37
C SER A 331 35.47 42.21 -6.91
N PRO A 332 34.77 43.33 -6.63
CA PRO A 332 35.39 44.48 -5.99
C PRO A 332 35.59 44.22 -4.49
N SER A 333 36.84 44.42 -4.04
CA SER A 333 37.22 44.46 -2.63
C SER A 333 36.55 45.62 -1.91
N ALA A 334 35.86 45.34 -0.81
CA ALA A 334 35.37 46.36 0.12
C ALA A 334 36.24 46.36 1.39
N THR A 335 36.84 47.49 1.67
CA THR A 335 37.60 47.83 2.87
C THR A 335 36.64 48.05 4.06
N PRO A 336 36.96 47.64 5.29
CA PRO A 336 36.07 47.86 6.43
C PRO A 336 36.22 49.29 6.98
N SER A 337 35.11 50.01 7.08
CA SER A 337 35.02 51.25 7.83
C SER A 337 34.01 51.07 8.95
N ALA A 338 34.45 51.26 10.16
CA ALA A 338 33.65 51.28 11.38
C ALA A 338 32.82 52.56 11.46
N SER A 339 31.50 52.45 11.71
CA SER A 339 30.69 53.56 12.22
C SER A 339 29.44 53.08 12.94
N THR A 340 29.46 53.36 14.23
CA THR A 340 28.41 53.74 15.17
C THR A 340 26.95 53.36 14.87
N SER A 341 26.42 52.58 15.79
CA SER A 341 25.02 52.30 16.11
C SER A 341 24.11 53.54 16.11
N VAL A 342 23.08 53.50 15.28
CA VAL A 342 21.80 54.15 15.53
C VAL A 342 20.72 53.13 15.18
N ALA A 343 19.91 52.71 16.14
CA ALA A 343 18.78 51.84 15.95
C ALA A 343 17.67 52.57 15.13
N PRO A 344 17.19 51.99 14.01
CA PRO A 344 15.95 52.45 13.43
C PRO A 344 14.76 51.74 14.11
N SER A 345 13.84 52.56 14.58
CA SER A 345 12.48 52.18 14.96
C SER A 345 11.85 51.33 13.88
N VAL A 346 11.51 50.07 14.21
CA VAL A 346 10.81 49.18 13.28
C VAL A 346 9.36 49.58 13.24
N THR A 347 8.97 50.21 12.16
CA THR A 347 7.55 50.29 11.75
C THR A 347 7.08 48.89 11.44
N PRO A 348 5.95 48.38 11.97
CA PRO A 348 5.45 47.06 11.62
C PRO A 348 5.03 47.07 10.16
N THR A 349 5.81 46.41 9.30
CA THR A 349 5.37 46.05 7.96
C THR A 349 4.22 45.04 8.13
N THR A 350 3.03 45.41 7.66
CA THR A 350 1.87 44.51 7.55
C THR A 350 2.33 43.25 6.82
N SER A 351 2.29 42.14 7.54
CA SER A 351 2.65 40.85 6.99
C SER A 351 1.58 40.46 5.94
N ASP A 352 1.94 40.36 4.66
CA ASP A 352 1.11 39.82 3.59
C ASP A 352 0.87 38.30 3.77
N ARG A 353 0.38 37.91 4.92
CA ARG A 353 0.11 36.51 5.28
C ARG A 353 -1.27 36.38 5.87
N VAL A 354 -1.95 35.30 5.50
CA VAL A 354 -3.29 34.92 5.96
C VAL A 354 -3.21 33.62 6.75
N THR A 355 -3.98 33.51 7.83
CA THR A 355 -4.03 32.29 8.63
C THR A 355 -5.21 31.41 8.19
N VAL A 356 -4.91 30.20 7.71
CA VAL A 356 -5.88 29.18 7.32
C VAL A 356 -6.06 28.19 8.49
N VAL A 357 -7.30 28.06 8.97
CA VAL A 357 -7.68 27.11 10.02
C VAL A 357 -8.62 26.08 9.41
N GLU A 358 -8.30 24.79 9.52
CA GLU A 358 -9.09 23.71 8.90
C GLU A 358 -10.57 23.73 9.31
N ALA A 359 -10.85 24.05 10.59
CA ALA A 359 -12.21 24.08 11.11
C ALA A 359 -13.13 25.10 10.40
N ASP A 360 -12.57 26.13 9.77
CA ASP A 360 -13.34 27.16 9.07
C ASP A 360 -13.84 26.66 7.70
N PHE A 361 -13.30 25.56 7.20
CA PHE A 361 -13.58 24.99 5.88
C PHE A 361 -14.34 23.68 5.95
N VAL A 362 -14.18 22.90 7.01
CA VAL A 362 -14.84 21.59 7.16
C VAL A 362 -16.37 21.76 7.15
N GLY A 363 -17.03 20.96 6.31
CA GLY A 363 -18.47 21.00 6.10
C GLY A 363 -18.95 22.00 5.04
N LEU A 364 -18.07 22.86 4.51
CA LEU A 364 -18.41 23.80 3.44
C LEU A 364 -18.39 23.09 2.07
N THR A 365 -19.24 23.54 1.14
CA THR A 365 -19.21 23.11 -0.25
C THR A 365 -18.03 23.74 -1.00
N GLU A 366 -17.65 23.17 -2.16
CA GLU A 366 -16.53 23.67 -2.97
C GLU A 366 -16.67 25.17 -3.31
N ASN A 367 -17.86 25.63 -3.67
CA ASN A 367 -18.09 27.04 -3.98
C ASN A 367 -17.86 27.93 -2.76
N GLN A 368 -18.36 27.55 -1.59
CA GLN A 368 -18.15 28.30 -0.34
C GLN A 368 -16.68 28.36 0.06
N VAL A 369 -15.96 27.27 -0.10
CA VAL A 369 -14.52 27.20 0.14
C VAL A 369 -13.76 28.09 -0.83
N ARG A 370 -14.13 28.09 -2.10
CA ARG A 370 -13.54 28.93 -3.15
C ARG A 370 -13.69 30.40 -2.81
N ASP A 371 -14.93 30.84 -2.53
CA ASP A 371 -15.23 32.23 -2.19
C ASP A 371 -14.47 32.66 -0.93
N LEU A 372 -14.36 31.79 0.07
CA LEU A 372 -13.66 32.07 1.32
C LEU A 372 -12.13 32.22 1.09
N LEU A 373 -11.49 31.32 0.35
CA LEU A 373 -10.07 31.41 0.03
C LEU A 373 -9.74 32.61 -0.86
N GLU A 374 -10.56 32.88 -1.88
CA GLU A 374 -10.38 34.05 -2.76
C GLU A 374 -10.52 35.35 -2.00
N SER A 375 -11.47 35.46 -1.07
CA SER A 375 -11.63 36.63 -0.20
C SER A 375 -10.41 36.90 0.69
N GLN A 376 -9.67 35.86 1.00
CA GLN A 376 -8.42 35.91 1.78
C GLN A 376 -7.18 36.07 0.90
N GLY A 377 -7.32 36.18 -0.43
CA GLY A 377 -6.20 36.25 -1.35
C GLY A 377 -5.42 34.95 -1.54
N LEU A 378 -6.06 33.81 -1.31
CA LEU A 378 -5.53 32.46 -1.49
C LEU A 378 -6.20 31.78 -2.70
N ARG A 379 -5.66 30.64 -3.13
CA ARG A 379 -6.16 29.88 -4.29
C ARG A 379 -6.59 28.47 -3.87
N LEU A 380 -7.75 28.01 -4.35
CA LEU A 380 -8.24 26.66 -4.11
C LEU A 380 -7.60 25.65 -5.08
N ASP A 381 -7.15 24.54 -4.53
CA ASP A 381 -6.90 23.27 -5.22
C ASP A 381 -7.93 22.25 -4.69
N ALA A 382 -9.00 22.00 -5.46
CA ALA A 382 -10.07 21.11 -5.05
C ALA A 382 -9.67 19.65 -5.34
N VAL A 383 -9.63 18.82 -4.30
CA VAL A 383 -9.26 17.40 -4.37
C VAL A 383 -10.46 16.56 -3.95
N ILE A 384 -10.94 15.65 -4.82
CA ILE A 384 -11.95 14.67 -4.45
C ILE A 384 -11.24 13.53 -3.69
N GLY A 385 -11.75 13.18 -2.53
CA GLY A 385 -11.11 12.25 -1.60
C GLY A 385 -12.02 11.11 -1.13
N ASN A 386 -12.24 11.00 0.18
CA ASN A 386 -12.93 9.88 0.80
C ASN A 386 -14.44 9.85 0.51
N ILE A 387 -15.04 8.65 0.51
CA ILE A 387 -16.50 8.47 0.49
C ILE A 387 -17.03 8.81 1.89
N PRO A 388 -18.08 9.64 2.03
CA PRO A 388 -18.63 10.04 3.31
C PRO A 388 -19.48 8.92 3.96
N GLU A 389 -19.68 9.02 5.26
CA GLU A 389 -20.56 8.11 6.01
C GLU A 389 -22.05 8.39 5.79
N SER A 390 -22.41 9.59 5.35
CA SER A 390 -23.81 9.99 5.06
C SER A 390 -23.92 10.82 3.78
N ALA A 391 -25.09 10.80 3.16
CA ALA A 391 -25.38 11.53 1.92
C ALA A 391 -25.29 13.06 2.08
N GLU A 392 -25.49 13.58 3.29
CA GLU A 392 -25.45 15.01 3.59
C GLU A 392 -24.02 15.60 3.50
N LEU A 393 -23.01 14.73 3.64
CA LEU A 393 -21.60 15.13 3.59
C LEU A 393 -21.00 15.08 2.18
N VAL A 394 -21.72 14.53 1.18
CA VAL A 394 -21.24 14.46 -0.21
C VAL A 394 -20.93 15.87 -0.73
N GLY A 395 -19.73 16.05 -1.31
CA GLY A 395 -19.28 17.31 -1.88
C GLY A 395 -18.90 18.37 -0.86
N THR A 396 -18.87 18.06 0.45
CA THR A 396 -18.38 18.98 1.48
C THR A 396 -16.92 18.73 1.81
N ALA A 397 -16.21 19.78 2.23
CA ALA A 397 -14.82 19.70 2.65
C ALA A 397 -14.66 18.95 3.96
N TYR A 398 -13.65 18.07 4.05
CA TYR A 398 -13.33 17.35 5.28
C TYR A 398 -11.87 17.52 5.73
N ARG A 399 -11.03 18.16 4.89
CA ARG A 399 -9.61 18.37 5.20
C ARG A 399 -9.06 19.54 4.38
N VAL A 400 -8.15 20.31 4.96
CA VAL A 400 -7.44 21.43 4.31
C VAL A 400 -5.93 21.28 4.51
N ASN A 401 -5.13 21.56 3.48
CA ASN A 401 -3.68 21.53 3.55
C ASN A 401 -3.05 22.47 2.50
N PRO A 402 -2.08 23.34 2.86
CA PRO A 402 -1.55 23.57 4.21
C PRO A 402 -2.49 24.43 5.07
N THR A 403 -2.36 24.30 6.39
CA THR A 403 -3.00 25.17 7.38
C THR A 403 -1.96 26.06 8.06
N GLY A 404 -2.39 27.11 8.78
CA GLY A 404 -1.53 28.06 9.46
C GLY A 404 -1.31 29.34 8.67
N SER A 405 -0.24 30.09 8.98
CA SER A 405 0.05 31.39 8.35
C SER A 405 0.67 31.22 6.97
N LEU A 406 -0.06 31.54 5.91
CA LEU A 406 0.31 31.35 4.52
C LEU A 406 0.53 32.69 3.80
N PRO A 407 1.48 32.79 2.85
CA PRO A 407 1.62 33.94 1.95
C PRO A 407 0.38 34.09 1.05
N LEU A 408 0.10 35.32 0.61
CA LEU A 408 -0.92 35.54 -0.42
C LEU A 408 -0.60 34.74 -1.69
N ASN A 409 -1.64 34.42 -2.46
CA ASN A 409 -1.60 33.57 -3.67
C ASN A 409 -1.14 32.12 -3.45
N THR A 410 -1.02 31.64 -2.19
CA THR A 410 -0.73 30.23 -1.91
C THR A 410 -1.88 29.36 -2.40
N LEU A 411 -1.53 28.23 -3.04
CA LEU A 411 -2.49 27.21 -3.44
C LEU A 411 -2.80 26.33 -2.21
N VAL A 412 -4.06 26.24 -1.82
CA VAL A 412 -4.55 25.49 -0.66
C VAL A 412 -5.35 24.29 -1.17
N ALA A 413 -4.85 23.08 -0.93
CA ALA A 413 -5.56 21.84 -1.25
C ALA A 413 -6.68 21.63 -0.23
N VAL A 414 -7.91 21.54 -0.72
CA VAL A 414 -9.09 21.24 0.10
C VAL A 414 -9.71 19.94 -0.41
N TYR A 415 -9.86 18.98 0.50
CA TYR A 415 -10.35 17.64 0.20
C TYR A 415 -11.86 17.59 0.44
N PHE A 416 -12.59 17.25 -0.61
CA PHE A 416 -14.05 17.11 -0.58
C PHE A 416 -14.44 15.64 -0.58
N TYR A 417 -15.52 15.31 0.10
CA TYR A 417 -16.09 13.97 0.06
C TYR A 417 -16.61 13.64 -1.34
N ASP A 418 -16.27 12.43 -1.81
CA ASP A 418 -16.77 11.89 -3.09
C ASP A 418 -18.24 11.47 -2.98
N SER A 419 -18.85 11.19 -4.13
CA SER A 419 -20.18 10.61 -4.23
C SER A 419 -20.23 9.23 -3.57
N ILE A 420 -21.37 8.90 -2.94
CA ILE A 420 -21.59 7.55 -2.42
C ILE A 420 -21.94 6.63 -3.60
N PRO A 421 -21.12 5.59 -3.90
CA PRO A 421 -21.41 4.70 -5.01
C PRO A 421 -22.69 3.90 -4.71
N THR A 422 -23.62 3.86 -5.66
CA THR A 422 -24.83 3.04 -5.56
C THR A 422 -24.55 1.69 -6.24
N PRO A 423 -24.68 0.54 -5.53
CA PRO A 423 -24.58 -0.76 -6.16
C PRO A 423 -25.60 -0.90 -7.30
N ALA A 424 -25.23 -1.55 -8.40
CA ALA A 424 -26.13 -1.78 -9.52
C ALA A 424 -27.38 -2.55 -9.07
N ALA A 425 -28.50 -2.36 -9.77
CA ALA A 425 -29.69 -3.16 -9.52
C ALA A 425 -29.39 -4.65 -9.74
N PRO A 426 -29.83 -5.55 -8.85
CA PRO A 426 -29.57 -6.98 -8.99
C PRO A 426 -30.39 -7.60 -10.14
N GLY A 427 -29.94 -8.76 -10.62
CA GLY A 427 -30.62 -9.50 -11.71
C GLY A 427 -31.99 -9.99 -11.33
N GLY A 428 -32.77 -10.40 -12.32
CA GLY A 428 -34.15 -10.84 -12.14
C GLY A 428 -34.27 -12.11 -11.29
N LEU A 429 -35.42 -12.24 -10.65
CA LEU A 429 -35.87 -13.42 -9.91
C LEU A 429 -36.45 -14.48 -10.85
N THR A 430 -36.30 -15.75 -10.47
CA THR A 430 -36.98 -16.86 -11.14
C THR A 430 -37.77 -17.69 -10.11
N VAL A 431 -38.87 -18.33 -10.54
CA VAL A 431 -39.69 -19.17 -9.69
C VAL A 431 -39.82 -20.55 -10.31
N SER A 432 -40.03 -21.59 -9.50
CA SER A 432 -40.40 -22.94 -9.96
C SER A 432 -41.70 -22.91 -10.76
N THR A 433 -41.80 -23.73 -11.79
CA THR A 433 -43.05 -23.84 -12.61
C THR A 433 -44.10 -24.65 -11.88
N GLY A 434 -45.38 -24.18 -11.86
CA GLY A 434 -46.52 -24.94 -11.31
C GLY A 434 -47.79 -24.14 -11.34
N PRO A 435 -48.94 -24.78 -11.22
CA PRO A 435 -50.15 -24.11 -10.76
C PRO A 435 -49.97 -23.78 -9.27
N TYR A 436 -50.22 -22.53 -8.90
CA TYR A 436 -50.06 -22.06 -7.51
C TYR A 436 -51.43 -21.67 -6.96
N THR A 437 -51.73 -22.15 -5.75
CA THR A 437 -52.97 -21.85 -5.03
C THR A 437 -52.64 -21.17 -3.70
N GLY A 438 -53.63 -20.54 -3.08
CA GLY A 438 -53.48 -20.00 -1.74
C GLY A 438 -52.94 -21.05 -0.75
N ASP A 439 -52.18 -20.62 0.27
CA ASP A 439 -51.43 -21.45 1.25
C ASP A 439 -50.32 -22.34 0.65
N SER A 440 -50.11 -22.34 -0.68
CA SER A 440 -48.99 -23.08 -1.26
C SER A 440 -47.69 -22.32 -1.05
N THR A 441 -46.57 -23.07 -1.11
CA THR A 441 -45.22 -22.47 -0.98
C THR A 441 -44.54 -22.46 -2.33
N ILE A 442 -44.07 -21.28 -2.76
CA ILE A 442 -43.24 -21.12 -3.94
C ILE A 442 -41.75 -20.98 -3.53
N THR A 443 -40.89 -21.50 -4.38
CA THR A 443 -39.44 -21.27 -4.22
C THR A 443 -38.97 -20.27 -5.26
N VAL A 444 -38.43 -19.16 -4.79
CA VAL A 444 -37.86 -18.10 -5.62
C VAL A 444 -36.32 -18.21 -5.57
N THR A 445 -35.67 -18.06 -6.73
CA THR A 445 -34.22 -18.10 -6.84
C THR A 445 -33.68 -16.85 -7.54
N TRP A 446 -32.47 -16.47 -7.19
CA TRP A 446 -31.78 -15.31 -7.78
C TRP A 446 -30.31 -15.63 -8.05
N PRO A 447 -29.67 -14.92 -9.01
CA PRO A 447 -28.25 -15.09 -9.27
C PRO A 447 -27.39 -14.53 -8.13
N SER A 448 -26.20 -15.10 -7.94
CA SER A 448 -25.20 -14.53 -7.02
C SER A 448 -24.80 -13.13 -7.48
N TYR A 449 -24.73 -12.18 -6.55
CA TYR A 449 -24.39 -10.80 -6.86
C TYR A 449 -22.90 -10.53 -6.66
N ALA A 450 -22.22 -10.07 -7.73
CA ALA A 450 -20.76 -9.78 -7.73
C ALA A 450 -20.45 -8.29 -8.00
N GLN A 451 -21.46 -7.42 -8.10
CA GLN A 451 -21.29 -6.01 -8.52
C GLN A 451 -21.29 -5.03 -7.35
N CYS A 452 -20.82 -5.46 -6.17
CA CYS A 452 -20.58 -4.52 -5.08
C CYS A 452 -19.47 -3.53 -5.46
N PRO A 453 -19.63 -2.22 -5.16
CA PRO A 453 -18.59 -1.24 -5.37
C PRO A 453 -17.28 -1.62 -4.65
N THR A 454 -16.16 -1.21 -5.23
CA THR A 454 -14.83 -1.49 -4.67
C THR A 454 -14.75 -1.03 -3.21
N GLY A 455 -14.30 -1.92 -2.33
CA GLY A 455 -14.21 -1.67 -0.88
C GLY A 455 -15.46 -2.09 -0.08
N PHE A 456 -16.54 -2.51 -0.74
CA PHE A 456 -17.77 -2.96 -0.08
C PHE A 456 -18.03 -4.43 -0.39
N ALA A 457 -18.03 -5.28 0.63
CA ALA A 457 -18.37 -6.70 0.47
C ALA A 457 -19.88 -6.92 0.46
N LEU A 458 -20.34 -7.95 -0.28
CA LEU A 458 -21.71 -8.40 -0.24
C LEU A 458 -22.05 -8.87 1.19
N LYS A 459 -23.06 -8.24 1.80
CA LYS A 459 -23.49 -8.54 3.18
C LYS A 459 -24.70 -9.46 3.22
N ASN A 460 -25.76 -9.06 2.53
CA ASN A 460 -27.01 -9.85 2.48
C ASN A 460 -27.91 -9.44 1.30
N TYR A 461 -28.90 -10.28 1.04
CA TYR A 461 -30.04 -10.02 0.18
C TYR A 461 -31.25 -9.74 1.05
N ILE A 462 -32.11 -8.79 0.67
CA ILE A 462 -33.36 -8.48 1.35
C ILE A 462 -34.47 -8.64 0.34
N LEU A 463 -35.28 -9.69 0.50
CA LEU A 463 -36.45 -9.97 -0.32
C LEU A 463 -37.68 -9.34 0.29
N THR A 464 -38.51 -8.77 -0.58
CA THR A 464 -39.85 -8.25 -0.24
C THR A 464 -40.89 -8.95 -1.10
N ALA A 465 -41.98 -9.40 -0.50
CA ALA A 465 -43.09 -9.99 -1.22
C ALA A 465 -44.41 -9.29 -0.85
N THR A 466 -45.26 -9.12 -1.83
CA THR A 466 -46.67 -8.67 -1.64
C THR A 466 -47.58 -9.80 -2.09
N GLY A 467 -48.59 -10.16 -1.30
CA GLY A 467 -49.45 -11.31 -1.54
C GLY A 467 -48.87 -12.63 -1.05
N GLY A 468 -47.81 -12.58 -0.24
CA GLY A 468 -47.21 -13.74 0.38
C GLY A 468 -46.16 -13.37 1.45
N THR A 469 -45.82 -14.32 2.29
CA THR A 469 -44.88 -14.16 3.40
C THR A 469 -43.55 -14.85 3.08
N VAL A 470 -42.48 -14.08 3.09
CA VAL A 470 -41.11 -14.59 2.86
C VAL A 470 -40.57 -15.31 4.11
N SER A 471 -40.08 -16.52 3.92
CA SER A 471 -39.39 -17.26 5.00
C SER A 471 -38.21 -16.48 5.59
N SER A 472 -37.89 -16.76 6.86
CA SER A 472 -36.74 -16.15 7.56
C SER A 472 -36.76 -14.61 7.63
N GLY A 473 -37.93 -13.98 7.56
CA GLY A 473 -38.09 -12.53 7.65
C GLY A 473 -37.50 -11.75 6.46
N GLY A 474 -37.27 -12.42 5.34
CA GLY A 474 -36.83 -11.79 4.07
C GLY A 474 -35.36 -11.40 4.01
N VAL A 475 -34.53 -11.69 5.01
CA VAL A 475 -33.08 -11.35 5.02
C VAL A 475 -32.26 -12.63 4.86
N PHE A 476 -31.41 -12.66 3.85
CA PHE A 476 -30.60 -13.85 3.47
C PHE A 476 -29.11 -13.50 3.36
N GLY A 477 -28.27 -14.40 3.86
CA GLY A 477 -26.80 -14.23 3.81
C GLY A 477 -26.23 -14.24 2.38
N PRO A 478 -24.96 -13.82 2.20
CA PRO A 478 -24.38 -13.59 0.88
C PRO A 478 -24.22 -14.83 0.01
N THR A 479 -24.26 -16.03 0.60
CA THR A 479 -24.16 -17.32 -0.12
C THR A 479 -25.53 -17.95 -0.45
N VAL A 480 -26.62 -17.37 0.05
CA VAL A 480 -27.98 -17.89 -0.17
C VAL A 480 -28.53 -17.27 -1.45
N THR A 481 -29.03 -18.13 -2.36
CA THR A 481 -29.57 -17.72 -3.65
C THR A 481 -31.00 -18.22 -3.89
N SER A 482 -31.69 -18.68 -2.84
CA SER A 482 -33.06 -19.13 -2.90
C SER A 482 -33.83 -18.89 -1.60
N ALA A 483 -35.14 -18.71 -1.69
CA ALA A 483 -36.00 -18.56 -0.52
C ALA A 483 -37.39 -19.14 -0.83
N SER A 484 -38.10 -19.55 0.24
CA SER A 484 -39.49 -19.97 0.18
C SER A 484 -40.42 -18.83 0.55
N ILE A 485 -41.50 -18.68 -0.17
CA ILE A 485 -42.58 -17.72 0.09
C ILE A 485 -43.88 -18.48 0.21
N VAL A 486 -44.59 -18.29 1.32
CA VAL A 486 -45.93 -18.84 1.54
C VAL A 486 -46.96 -17.85 0.98
N ILE A 487 -47.81 -18.31 0.07
CA ILE A 487 -48.82 -17.49 -0.62
C ILE A 487 -49.98 -17.22 0.33
N ASP A 488 -50.46 -15.98 0.36
CA ASP A 488 -51.63 -15.62 1.17
C ASP A 488 -52.93 -16.12 0.53
N ASN A 489 -53.91 -16.57 1.34
CA ASN A 489 -55.13 -17.23 0.90
C ASN A 489 -56.08 -16.41 -0.01
N ASN A 490 -55.94 -15.11 -0.08
CA ASN A 490 -56.86 -14.22 -0.81
C ASN A 490 -56.14 -13.34 -1.83
N THR A 491 -55.06 -13.84 -2.41
CA THR A 491 -54.31 -13.08 -3.40
C THR A 491 -54.47 -13.70 -4.81
N ASN A 492 -54.55 -12.87 -5.83
CA ASN A 492 -54.59 -13.28 -7.23
C ASN A 492 -53.16 -13.25 -7.85
N GLU A 493 -52.21 -12.64 -7.17
CA GLU A 493 -50.83 -12.58 -7.62
C GLU A 493 -49.89 -12.38 -6.42
N VAL A 494 -48.68 -12.90 -6.53
CA VAL A 494 -47.57 -12.59 -5.63
C VAL A 494 -46.53 -11.78 -6.41
N ARG A 495 -46.14 -10.61 -5.88
CA ARG A 495 -45.05 -9.79 -6.42
C ARG A 495 -43.83 -9.89 -5.51
N VAL A 496 -42.70 -10.20 -6.08
CA VAL A 496 -41.44 -10.35 -5.34
C VAL A 496 -40.35 -9.51 -5.97
N SER A 497 -39.67 -8.71 -5.16
CA SER A 497 -38.44 -8.03 -5.54
C SER A 497 -37.39 -8.14 -4.44
N TYR A 498 -36.16 -7.81 -4.73
CA TYR A 498 -35.11 -7.84 -3.73
C TYR A 498 -34.08 -6.72 -3.95
N VAL A 499 -33.44 -6.34 -2.87
CA VAL A 499 -32.29 -5.43 -2.85
C VAL A 499 -31.06 -6.14 -2.31
N VAL A 500 -29.91 -5.66 -2.72
CA VAL A 500 -28.62 -6.18 -2.27
C VAL A 500 -27.97 -5.17 -1.33
N LYS A 501 -27.42 -5.63 -0.22
CA LYS A 501 -26.61 -4.84 0.70
C LYS A 501 -25.12 -5.13 0.49
N CYS A 502 -24.36 -4.11 0.10
CA CYS A 502 -22.91 -4.12 0.00
C CYS A 502 -22.33 -3.30 1.16
N GLY A 503 -21.95 -3.96 2.25
CA GLY A 503 -21.60 -3.28 3.50
C GLY A 503 -22.76 -2.45 4.04
N THR A 504 -22.62 -1.13 4.07
CA THR A 504 -23.65 -0.15 4.45
C THR A 504 -24.52 0.30 3.27
N LEU A 505 -24.09 0.06 2.02
CA LEU A 505 -24.77 0.50 0.81
C LEU A 505 -25.92 -0.44 0.44
N SER A 506 -26.95 0.12 -0.22
CA SER A 506 -28.10 -0.62 -0.74
C SER A 506 -28.23 -0.40 -2.24
N SER A 507 -28.45 -1.46 -3.00
CA SER A 507 -28.81 -1.33 -4.41
C SER A 507 -30.23 -0.77 -4.59
N ASN A 508 -30.56 -0.35 -5.80
CA ASN A 508 -31.95 -0.25 -6.23
C ASN A 508 -32.56 -1.66 -6.20
N PRO A 509 -33.91 -1.79 -6.06
CA PRO A 509 -34.57 -3.08 -6.13
C PRO A 509 -34.39 -3.72 -7.52
N SER A 510 -34.49 -5.06 -7.55
CA SER A 510 -34.65 -5.80 -8.80
C SER A 510 -35.98 -5.45 -9.52
N GLU A 511 -36.12 -5.88 -10.76
CA GLU A 511 -37.42 -5.93 -11.39
C GLU A 511 -38.38 -6.86 -10.59
N ASP A 512 -39.66 -6.50 -10.54
CA ASP A 512 -40.67 -7.30 -9.86
C ASP A 512 -40.92 -8.61 -10.62
N LEU A 513 -40.77 -9.74 -9.92
CA LEU A 513 -41.31 -11.02 -10.38
C LEU A 513 -42.80 -11.10 -10.00
N VAL A 514 -43.67 -11.17 -10.98
CA VAL A 514 -45.09 -11.32 -10.77
C VAL A 514 -45.48 -12.78 -11.03
N VAL A 515 -46.05 -13.44 -10.01
CA VAL A 515 -46.50 -14.84 -10.05
C VAL A 515 -48.02 -14.84 -9.94
N PRO A 516 -48.77 -15.22 -11.00
CA PRO A 516 -50.24 -15.35 -10.93
C PRO A 516 -50.60 -16.55 -10.06
N ILE A 517 -51.71 -16.41 -9.31
CA ILE A 517 -52.28 -17.44 -8.42
C ILE A 517 -53.63 -17.86 -8.99
N ASP A 518 -53.85 -19.18 -9.14
CA ASP A 518 -55.07 -19.78 -9.68
C ASP A 518 -56.19 -19.89 -8.62
#